data_ca1a9686a7f2dce4470b428e28d7fb55
#
_entry.id   ca1a9686a7f2dce4470b428e28d7fb55
#
_cell.length_a   1.000
_cell.length_b   1.000
_cell.length_c   1.000
_cell.angle_alpha   90.00
_cell.angle_beta   90.00
_cell.angle_gamma   90.00
#
_symmetry.space_group_name_H-M   'P 1'
#
loop_
_entity.id
_entity.type
_entity.pdbx_description
1 polymer ?
#
loop_
_entity_poly.entity_id
_entity_poly.type
_entity_poly.pdbx_seq_one_letter_code
_entity_poly.pdbx_strand_id
1 'polypeptide(L)'
;NIVSYYLRDKDLAEDVLISDIVKAMPKVSCATLETVMNLAALNSVYQGHEHIQKEDITEALLQVEYKLQKTDKETDSSELQKIAVHEAAHAVVGEVLHPGSIGIVTVRGSQGVIGGMANGCATYAQNEEEFLDEVTKTLAGRAGVSLIYGVMDIQASADIEQADKLMDIWQCHFAGGGFVGIESGDNRMSEQRLSYNEAIKSAKLEELYRRAYKILHNNKEFLLAVQHGLLEHETLLNSDLAKIRESCI
;
A
#
# COMPACT_ATOMS: atom_id res chain seq x y z
N ASN A 1 -14.62 -8.12 19.77
CA ASN A 1 -14.08 -7.46 18.59
C ASN A 1 -15.15 -6.52 18.01
N ILE A 2 -14.79 -5.24 17.74
CA ILE A 2 -15.76 -4.22 17.27
C ILE A 2 -16.35 -4.61 15.92
N VAL A 3 -15.56 -5.12 14.98
CA VAL A 3 -16.03 -5.59 13.67
C VAL A 3 -17.10 -6.68 13.83
N SER A 4 -16.84 -7.68 14.67
CA SER A 4 -17.81 -8.76 14.95
C SER A 4 -19.13 -8.23 15.55
N TYR A 5 -19.08 -7.12 16.29
CA TYR A 5 -20.28 -6.48 16.81
C TYR A 5 -21.19 -5.92 15.71
N TYR A 6 -20.61 -5.23 14.71
CA TYR A 6 -21.38 -4.68 13.58
C TYR A 6 -21.82 -5.73 12.57
N LEU A 7 -21.22 -6.91 12.59
CA LEU A 7 -21.58 -8.03 11.72
C LEU A 7 -22.55 -9.04 12.33
N ARG A 8 -22.85 -8.96 13.64
CA ARG A 8 -23.62 -9.97 14.38
C ARG A 8 -25.02 -10.26 13.82
N ASP A 9 -25.67 -9.22 13.26
CA ASP A 9 -27.05 -9.28 12.73
C ASP A 9 -27.06 -9.31 11.18
N LYS A 10 -25.90 -9.63 10.55
CA LYS A 10 -25.75 -9.67 9.10
C LYS A 10 -25.42 -11.09 8.67
N ASP A 11 -26.02 -11.50 7.58
CA ASP A 11 -25.81 -12.82 7.00
C ASP A 11 -24.63 -12.76 6.03
N LEU A 12 -23.53 -13.43 6.37
CA LEU A 12 -22.27 -13.38 5.66
C LEU A 12 -22.03 -14.67 4.89
N ALA A 13 -21.52 -14.55 3.68
CA ALA A 13 -21.02 -15.69 2.92
C ALA A 13 -19.73 -16.26 3.53
N GLU A 14 -19.39 -17.50 3.18
CA GLU A 14 -18.22 -18.21 3.73
C GLU A 14 -16.88 -17.58 3.34
N ASP A 15 -16.85 -16.80 2.26
CA ASP A 15 -15.65 -16.12 1.75
C ASP A 15 -15.29 -14.85 2.51
N VAL A 16 -16.17 -14.37 3.40
CA VAL A 16 -15.97 -13.17 4.20
C VAL A 16 -15.09 -13.47 5.41
N LEU A 17 -13.87 -12.96 5.41
CA LEU A 17 -12.95 -13.08 6.53
C LEU A 17 -12.90 -11.76 7.32
N ILE A 18 -13.26 -11.82 8.61
CA ILE A 18 -13.19 -10.67 9.52
C ILE A 18 -11.76 -10.10 9.61
N SER A 19 -10.75 -10.96 9.50
CA SER A 19 -9.34 -10.57 9.49
C SER A 19 -9.00 -9.61 8.35
N ASP A 20 -9.56 -9.83 7.16
CA ASP A 20 -9.35 -8.97 5.99
C ASP A 20 -9.94 -7.59 6.21
N ILE A 21 -11.16 -7.52 6.76
CA ILE A 21 -11.81 -6.26 7.09
C ILE A 21 -10.97 -5.46 8.10
N VAL A 22 -10.46 -6.12 9.15
CA VAL A 22 -9.63 -5.47 10.18
C VAL A 22 -8.32 -4.95 9.59
N LYS A 23 -7.68 -5.73 8.72
CA LYS A 23 -6.40 -5.34 8.10
C LYS A 23 -6.56 -4.25 7.04
N ALA A 24 -7.66 -4.28 6.27
CA ALA A 24 -7.95 -3.27 5.27
C ALA A 24 -8.41 -1.94 5.88
N MET A 25 -8.81 -1.91 7.15
CA MET A 25 -9.33 -0.72 7.85
C MET A 25 -8.54 -0.40 9.13
N PRO A 26 -7.23 -0.17 9.08
CA PRO A 26 -6.46 0.21 10.26
C PRO A 26 -6.86 1.64 10.69
N LYS A 27 -7.16 1.84 11.98
CA LYS A 27 -7.42 3.18 12.57
C LYS A 27 -8.73 3.87 12.14
N VAL A 28 -9.70 3.13 11.63
CA VAL A 28 -11.02 3.71 11.32
C VAL A 28 -11.86 3.94 12.58
N SER A 29 -12.75 4.94 12.51
CA SER A 29 -13.73 5.16 13.56
C SER A 29 -14.82 4.08 13.56
N CYS A 30 -15.47 3.87 14.71
CA CYS A 30 -16.63 2.99 14.77
C CYS A 30 -17.75 3.42 13.80
N ALA A 31 -17.94 4.72 13.61
CA ALA A 31 -18.94 5.27 12.68
C ALA A 31 -18.59 4.92 11.22
N THR A 32 -17.33 5.02 10.83
CA THR A 32 -16.87 4.62 9.49
C THR A 32 -17.08 3.13 9.27
N LEU A 33 -16.72 2.30 10.27
CA LEU A 33 -16.93 0.86 10.20
C LEU A 33 -18.41 0.49 10.04
N GLU A 34 -19.30 1.13 10.82
CA GLU A 34 -20.74 0.95 10.71
C GLU A 34 -21.24 1.32 9.31
N THR A 35 -20.77 2.45 8.76
CA THR A 35 -21.13 2.90 7.42
C THR A 35 -20.72 1.88 6.36
N VAL A 36 -19.48 1.35 6.42
CA VAL A 36 -18.99 0.31 5.50
C VAL A 36 -19.86 -0.95 5.58
N MET A 37 -20.16 -1.43 6.79
CA MET A 37 -20.95 -2.64 6.97
C MET A 37 -22.41 -2.49 6.51
N ASN A 38 -22.99 -1.31 6.68
CA ASN A 38 -24.35 -1.01 6.18
C ASN A 38 -24.35 -0.86 4.65
N LEU A 39 -23.34 -0.22 4.08
CA LEU A 39 -23.21 -0.10 2.62
C LEU A 39 -22.97 -1.48 1.98
N ALA A 40 -22.16 -2.35 2.58
CA ALA A 40 -21.96 -3.72 2.10
C ALA A 40 -23.28 -4.50 2.05
N ALA A 41 -24.13 -4.36 3.09
CA ALA A 41 -25.45 -4.98 3.09
C ALA A 41 -26.38 -4.40 1.98
N LEU A 42 -26.29 -3.11 1.70
CA LEU A 42 -27.02 -2.49 0.59
C LEU A 42 -26.50 -2.98 -0.77
N ASN A 43 -25.19 -3.09 -0.95
CA ASN A 43 -24.56 -3.62 -2.16
C ASN A 43 -25.03 -5.04 -2.43
N SER A 44 -25.05 -5.92 -1.40
CA SER A 44 -25.51 -7.30 -1.50
C SER A 44 -26.95 -7.36 -2.04
N VAL A 45 -27.87 -6.58 -1.46
CA VAL A 45 -29.27 -6.50 -1.93
C VAL A 45 -29.36 -5.99 -3.37
N TYR A 46 -28.55 -4.97 -3.72
CA TYR A 46 -28.56 -4.35 -5.05
C TYR A 46 -28.05 -5.33 -6.12
N GLN A 47 -27.09 -6.18 -5.79
CA GLN A 47 -26.53 -7.21 -6.67
C GLN A 47 -27.39 -8.49 -6.68
N GLY A 48 -28.38 -8.60 -5.78
CA GLY A 48 -29.23 -9.78 -5.67
C GLY A 48 -28.54 -10.97 -4.99
N HIS A 49 -27.53 -10.71 -4.16
CA HIS A 49 -26.88 -11.74 -3.37
C HIS A 49 -27.75 -12.16 -2.20
N GLU A 50 -27.80 -13.46 -1.89
CA GLU A 50 -28.54 -14.02 -0.76
C GLU A 50 -27.84 -13.71 0.59
N HIS A 51 -26.49 -13.68 0.57
CA HIS A 51 -25.63 -13.37 1.69
C HIS A 51 -24.66 -12.23 1.31
N ILE A 52 -24.15 -11.49 2.28
CA ILE A 52 -23.13 -10.46 2.02
C ILE A 52 -21.82 -11.16 1.65
N GLN A 53 -21.36 -10.94 0.43
CA GLN A 53 -20.13 -11.52 -0.12
C GLN A 53 -18.93 -10.64 0.13
N LYS A 54 -17.73 -11.20 -0.03
CA LYS A 54 -16.47 -10.47 0.08
C LYS A 54 -16.42 -9.25 -0.85
N GLU A 55 -16.96 -9.37 -2.06
CA GLU A 55 -17.03 -8.30 -3.05
C GLU A 55 -17.87 -7.12 -2.58
N ASP A 56 -19.02 -7.37 -1.92
CA ASP A 56 -19.91 -6.33 -1.39
C ASP A 56 -19.20 -5.49 -0.33
N ILE A 57 -18.42 -6.15 0.54
CA ILE A 57 -17.62 -5.50 1.58
C ILE A 57 -16.46 -4.73 0.97
N THR A 58 -15.75 -5.34 0.01
CA THR A 58 -14.61 -4.70 -0.68
C THR A 58 -15.06 -3.43 -1.39
N GLU A 59 -16.19 -3.47 -2.11
CA GLU A 59 -16.75 -2.30 -2.79
C GLU A 59 -17.13 -1.20 -1.80
N ALA A 60 -17.83 -1.55 -0.71
CA ALA A 60 -18.19 -0.60 0.34
C ALA A 60 -16.96 0.03 1.00
N LEU A 61 -15.91 -0.75 1.22
CA LEU A 61 -14.66 -0.32 1.81
C LEU A 61 -13.93 0.66 0.90
N LEU A 62 -13.83 0.35 -0.41
CA LEU A 62 -13.21 1.23 -1.39
C LEU A 62 -13.95 2.57 -1.49
N GLN A 63 -15.28 2.56 -1.45
CA GLN A 63 -16.09 3.78 -1.54
C GLN A 63 -15.99 4.66 -0.30
N VAL A 64 -16.11 4.07 0.89
CA VAL A 64 -16.25 4.82 2.15
C VAL A 64 -14.90 5.25 2.69
N GLU A 65 -13.95 4.33 2.81
CA GLU A 65 -12.65 4.59 3.44
C GLU A 65 -11.67 5.22 2.44
N TYR A 66 -11.59 4.64 1.25
CA TYR A 66 -10.60 5.06 0.25
C TYR A 66 -11.13 6.05 -0.77
N LYS A 67 -12.46 6.29 -0.79
CA LYS A 67 -13.14 7.21 -1.73
C LYS A 67 -12.87 6.87 -3.20
N LEU A 68 -12.62 5.59 -3.48
CA LEU A 68 -12.40 5.05 -4.81
C LEU A 68 -13.75 4.58 -5.38
N GLN A 69 -14.03 4.94 -6.63
CA GLN A 69 -15.24 4.52 -7.33
C GLN A 69 -14.88 3.65 -8.54
N LYS A 70 -15.79 2.78 -8.96
CA LYS A 70 -15.64 2.12 -10.26
C LYS A 70 -15.53 3.19 -11.34
N THR A 71 -14.45 3.13 -12.11
CA THR A 71 -14.23 4.07 -13.21
C THR A 71 -14.77 3.45 -14.48
N ASP A 72 -15.77 4.08 -15.11
CA ASP A 72 -16.27 3.68 -16.45
C ASP A 72 -15.29 4.02 -17.58
N LYS A 73 -14.11 4.55 -17.29
CA LYS A 73 -13.09 4.85 -18.29
C LYS A 73 -12.33 3.58 -18.64
N GLU A 74 -12.36 3.22 -19.92
CA GLU A 74 -11.43 2.26 -20.49
C GLU A 74 -10.00 2.81 -20.31
N THR A 75 -9.29 2.29 -19.32
CA THR A 75 -7.85 2.54 -19.15
C THR A 75 -7.12 1.76 -20.23
N ASP A 76 -6.14 2.37 -20.89
CA ASP A 76 -5.27 1.66 -21.83
C ASP A 76 -4.68 0.42 -21.12
N SER A 77 -4.83 -0.74 -21.77
CA SER A 77 -4.41 -2.01 -21.18
C SER A 77 -2.93 -2.03 -20.83
N SER A 78 -2.09 -1.28 -21.55
CA SER A 78 -0.66 -1.16 -21.29
C SER A 78 -0.36 -0.29 -20.04
N GLU A 79 -1.16 0.73 -19.80
CA GLU A 79 -1.06 1.57 -18.61
C GLU A 79 -1.55 0.84 -17.38
N LEU A 80 -2.67 0.13 -17.48
CA LEU A 80 -3.20 -0.71 -16.41
C LEU A 80 -2.21 -1.79 -15.97
N GLN A 81 -1.49 -2.42 -16.92
CA GLN A 81 -0.45 -3.39 -16.61
C GLN A 81 0.70 -2.78 -15.80
N LYS A 82 1.11 -1.55 -16.12
CA LYS A 82 2.17 -0.85 -15.36
C LYS A 82 1.70 -0.49 -13.96
N ILE A 83 0.47 0.02 -13.82
CA ILE A 83 -0.15 0.30 -12.51
C ILE A 83 -0.20 -0.99 -11.68
N ALA A 84 -0.65 -2.09 -12.26
CA ALA A 84 -0.72 -3.36 -11.56
C ALA A 84 0.66 -3.86 -11.08
N VAL A 85 1.74 -3.66 -11.87
CA VAL A 85 3.11 -3.96 -11.42
C VAL A 85 3.54 -3.03 -10.30
N HIS A 86 3.22 -1.74 -10.40
CA HIS A 86 3.56 -0.73 -9.39
C HIS A 86 2.95 -1.09 -8.04
N GLU A 87 1.64 -1.32 -8.00
CA GLU A 87 0.93 -1.66 -6.76
C GLU A 87 1.30 -3.05 -6.23
N ALA A 88 1.48 -4.03 -7.13
CA ALA A 88 1.98 -5.34 -6.76
C ALA A 88 3.37 -5.27 -6.11
N ALA A 89 4.24 -4.38 -6.57
CA ALA A 89 5.57 -4.21 -6.01
C ALA A 89 5.52 -3.66 -4.57
N HIS A 90 4.66 -2.68 -4.28
CA HIS A 90 4.43 -2.22 -2.92
C HIS A 90 3.92 -3.35 -2.01
N ALA A 91 2.95 -4.13 -2.50
CA ALA A 91 2.40 -5.25 -1.75
C ALA A 91 3.43 -6.34 -1.48
N VAL A 92 4.21 -6.73 -2.49
CA VAL A 92 5.24 -7.78 -2.35
C VAL A 92 6.35 -7.37 -1.40
N VAL A 93 6.88 -6.15 -1.52
CA VAL A 93 7.90 -5.66 -0.58
C VAL A 93 7.36 -5.58 0.83
N GLY A 94 6.13 -5.07 1.01
CA GLY A 94 5.47 -5.04 2.32
C GLY A 94 5.31 -6.44 2.93
N GLU A 95 4.83 -7.42 2.16
CA GLU A 95 4.64 -8.80 2.62
C GLU A 95 5.94 -9.57 2.87
N VAL A 96 7.02 -9.22 2.17
CA VAL A 96 8.34 -9.84 2.42
C VAL A 96 8.99 -9.28 3.68
N LEU A 97 8.91 -7.96 3.89
CA LEU A 97 9.47 -7.31 5.07
C LEU A 97 8.63 -7.60 6.32
N HIS A 98 7.32 -7.50 6.21
CA HIS A 98 6.37 -7.68 7.31
C HIS A 98 5.17 -8.55 6.85
N PRO A 99 5.26 -9.88 6.96
CA PRO A 99 4.22 -10.79 6.50
C PRO A 99 2.85 -10.48 7.13
N GLY A 100 1.83 -10.38 6.31
CA GLY A 100 0.47 -10.07 6.73
C GLY A 100 0.22 -8.60 7.05
N SER A 101 1.15 -7.69 6.69
CA SER A 101 1.02 -6.25 6.91
C SER A 101 0.15 -5.55 5.87
N ILE A 102 0.05 -6.09 4.66
CA ILE A 102 -0.77 -5.49 3.61
C ILE A 102 -2.23 -5.90 3.78
N GLY A 103 -3.11 -4.92 4.00
CA GLY A 103 -4.54 -5.17 4.18
C GLY A 103 -5.30 -5.21 2.86
N ILE A 104 -4.97 -4.32 1.94
CA ILE A 104 -5.62 -4.18 0.64
C ILE A 104 -4.65 -3.63 -0.39
N VAL A 105 -4.75 -4.11 -1.62
CA VAL A 105 -4.07 -3.56 -2.79
C VAL A 105 -5.05 -3.49 -3.95
N THR A 106 -5.06 -2.40 -4.69
CA THR A 106 -6.02 -2.16 -5.78
C THR A 106 -5.40 -1.35 -6.90
N VAL A 107 -5.84 -1.59 -8.12
CA VAL A 107 -5.51 -0.77 -9.31
C VAL A 107 -6.54 0.33 -9.57
N ARG A 108 -7.58 0.45 -8.74
CA ARG A 108 -8.58 1.51 -8.87
C ARG A 108 -8.01 2.84 -8.43
N GLY A 109 -8.14 3.85 -9.28
CA GLY A 109 -7.75 5.23 -8.99
C GLY A 109 -8.85 6.04 -8.30
N SER A 110 -8.48 7.20 -7.75
CA SER A 110 -9.45 8.20 -7.28
C SER A 110 -10.00 9.02 -8.45
N GLN A 111 -11.11 9.76 -8.23
CA GLN A 111 -11.85 10.51 -9.27
C GLN A 111 -10.94 11.21 -10.30
N GLY A 112 -10.92 10.67 -11.53
CA GLY A 112 -10.22 11.27 -12.68
C GLY A 112 -8.71 11.05 -12.72
N VAL A 113 -8.11 10.39 -11.75
CA VAL A 113 -6.70 10.00 -11.71
C VAL A 113 -6.62 8.48 -11.85
N ILE A 114 -5.92 8.04 -12.87
CA ILE A 114 -5.55 6.62 -13.04
C ILE A 114 -4.45 6.36 -12.02
N GLY A 115 -4.66 5.38 -11.15
CA GLY A 115 -3.71 5.06 -10.10
C GLY A 115 -4.17 3.84 -9.34
N GLY A 116 -3.39 3.42 -8.40
CA GLY A 116 -3.69 2.31 -7.54
C GLY A 116 -3.30 2.64 -6.10
N MET A 117 -3.35 1.65 -5.24
CA MET A 117 -2.98 1.78 -3.85
C MET A 117 -2.66 0.42 -3.24
N ALA A 118 -1.57 0.35 -2.51
CA ALA A 118 -1.28 -0.75 -1.60
C ALA A 118 -1.22 -0.20 -0.16
N ASN A 119 -2.25 -0.47 0.63
CA ASN A 119 -2.32 -0.01 2.01
C ASN A 119 -2.10 -1.15 3.00
N GLY A 120 -1.27 -0.89 3.99
CA GLY A 120 -0.92 -1.82 5.05
C GLY A 120 -1.51 -1.43 6.39
N CYS A 121 -1.54 -2.40 7.29
CA CYS A 121 -1.75 -2.14 8.70
C CYS A 121 -0.62 -1.21 9.16
N ALA A 122 -0.92 0.07 9.39
CA ALA A 122 0.08 1.04 9.81
C ALA A 122 0.62 0.61 11.18
N THR A 123 1.70 -0.12 11.16
CA THR A 123 2.54 -0.27 12.33
C THR A 123 3.24 1.07 12.49
N TYR A 124 3.12 1.71 13.65
CA TYR A 124 4.01 2.81 13.95
C TYR A 124 5.40 2.20 14.00
N ALA A 125 6.29 2.66 13.13
CA ALA A 125 7.68 2.27 13.21
C ALA A 125 8.17 2.55 14.64
N GLN A 126 8.46 1.50 15.38
CA GLN A 126 8.90 1.61 16.77
C GLN A 126 10.41 1.83 16.87
N ASN A 127 11.11 1.56 15.77
CA ASN A 127 12.56 1.68 15.66
C ASN A 127 12.97 2.12 14.24
N GLU A 128 14.24 2.44 14.09
CA GLU A 128 14.81 2.92 12.83
C GLU A 128 14.67 1.88 11.70
N GLU A 129 14.83 0.59 11.99
CA GLU A 129 14.77 -0.47 10.99
C GLU A 129 13.37 -0.56 10.37
N GLU A 130 12.32 -0.61 11.19
CA GLU A 130 10.93 -0.61 10.73
C GLU A 130 10.58 0.66 9.94
N PHE A 131 11.16 1.82 10.34
CA PHE A 131 10.99 3.06 9.61
C PHE A 131 11.62 3.00 8.21
N LEU A 132 12.83 2.48 8.10
CA LEU A 132 13.52 2.31 6.82
C LEU A 132 12.87 1.21 5.94
N ASP A 133 12.22 0.23 6.55
CA ASP A 133 11.38 -0.75 5.84
C ASP A 133 10.18 -0.06 5.17
N GLU A 134 9.54 0.91 5.84
CA GLU A 134 8.45 1.69 5.25
C GLU A 134 8.94 2.53 4.06
N VAL A 135 10.10 3.17 4.18
CA VAL A 135 10.71 3.89 3.03
C VAL A 135 11.05 2.93 1.89
N THR A 136 11.56 1.73 2.21
CA THR A 136 11.86 0.70 1.22
C THR A 136 10.59 0.27 0.47
N LYS A 137 9.47 0.08 1.19
CA LYS A 137 8.16 -0.23 0.61
C LYS A 137 7.65 0.91 -0.27
N THR A 138 7.80 2.17 0.18
CA THR A 138 7.40 3.35 -0.61
C THR A 138 8.14 3.45 -1.95
N LEU A 139 9.40 3.04 -2.02
CA LEU A 139 10.19 3.05 -3.26
C LEU A 139 9.93 1.82 -4.16
N ALA A 140 9.15 0.85 -3.68
CA ALA A 140 8.97 -0.43 -4.36
C ALA A 140 8.24 -0.32 -5.70
N GLY A 141 7.23 0.56 -5.82
CA GLY A 141 6.48 0.76 -7.08
C GLY A 141 7.42 1.09 -8.23
N ARG A 142 8.27 2.10 -8.04
CA ARG A 142 9.32 2.47 -9.02
C ARG A 142 10.27 1.32 -9.34
N ALA A 143 10.69 0.57 -8.31
CA ALA A 143 11.61 -0.54 -8.49
C ALA A 143 10.96 -1.70 -9.28
N GLY A 144 9.68 -1.98 -9.06
CA GLY A 144 8.91 -2.99 -9.78
C GLY A 144 8.75 -2.67 -11.27
N VAL A 145 8.33 -1.45 -11.59
CA VAL A 145 8.21 -1.00 -12.98
C VAL A 145 9.57 -1.03 -13.69
N SER A 146 10.63 -0.58 -13.02
CA SER A 146 11.99 -0.66 -13.56
C SER A 146 12.45 -2.12 -13.79
N LEU A 147 12.12 -3.04 -12.87
CA LEU A 147 12.48 -4.46 -12.98
C LEU A 147 11.79 -5.16 -14.15
N ILE A 148 10.50 -4.86 -14.38
CA ILE A 148 9.68 -5.56 -15.37
C ILE A 148 9.81 -4.93 -16.76
N TYR A 149 9.79 -3.60 -16.84
CA TYR A 149 9.74 -2.89 -18.12
C TYR A 149 11.06 -2.20 -18.51
N GLY A 150 12.03 -2.10 -17.58
CA GLY A 150 13.31 -1.42 -17.83
C GLY A 150 13.18 0.10 -18.00
N VAL A 151 12.05 0.68 -17.58
CA VAL A 151 11.78 2.12 -17.72
C VAL A 151 11.55 2.78 -16.37
N MET A 152 11.76 4.09 -16.31
CA MET A 152 11.38 4.92 -15.17
C MET A 152 10.01 5.54 -15.46
N ASP A 153 9.04 5.33 -14.54
CA ASP A 153 7.68 5.83 -14.72
C ASP A 153 7.43 7.10 -13.91
N ILE A 154 6.66 8.03 -14.48
CA ILE A 154 6.22 9.25 -13.81
C ILE A 154 5.21 8.96 -12.68
N GLN A 155 4.52 7.82 -12.72
CA GLN A 155 3.56 7.40 -11.69
C GLN A 155 4.20 7.29 -10.30
N ALA A 156 5.50 7.01 -10.24
CA ALA A 156 6.26 6.96 -9.00
C ALA A 156 6.60 8.35 -8.39
N SER A 157 6.15 9.46 -8.98
CA SER A 157 6.50 10.80 -8.49
C SER A 157 6.00 11.08 -7.08
N ALA A 158 4.77 10.63 -6.76
CA ALA A 158 4.19 10.77 -5.42
C ALA A 158 4.94 9.94 -4.38
N ASP A 159 5.37 8.73 -4.73
CA ASP A 159 6.16 7.86 -3.85
C ASP A 159 7.55 8.43 -3.58
N ILE A 160 8.18 9.00 -4.61
CA ILE A 160 9.49 9.65 -4.46
C ILE A 160 9.37 10.84 -3.50
N GLU A 161 8.34 11.67 -3.66
CA GLU A 161 8.08 12.79 -2.76
C GLU A 161 7.78 12.32 -1.33
N GLN A 162 7.02 11.24 -1.19
CA GLN A 162 6.73 10.65 0.11
C GLN A 162 7.99 10.06 0.75
N ALA A 163 8.80 9.33 -0.01
CA ALA A 163 10.07 8.78 0.48
C ALA A 163 11.03 9.89 0.90
N ASP A 164 11.08 11.00 0.16
CA ASP A 164 11.88 12.17 0.49
C ASP A 164 11.45 12.79 1.84
N LYS A 165 10.15 12.99 2.04
CA LYS A 165 9.59 13.48 3.33
C LYS A 165 9.88 12.52 4.49
N LEU A 166 9.79 11.22 4.27
CA LEU A 166 10.13 10.23 5.29
C LEU A 166 11.61 10.30 5.65
N MET A 167 12.49 10.54 4.69
CA MET A 167 13.92 10.71 4.97
C MET A 167 14.24 11.98 5.76
N ASP A 168 13.48 13.07 5.60
CA ASP A 168 13.59 14.24 6.47
C ASP A 168 13.23 13.88 7.92
N ILE A 169 12.17 13.09 8.12
CA ILE A 169 11.78 12.57 9.43
C ILE A 169 12.90 11.69 10.01
N TRP A 170 13.50 10.81 9.20
CA TRP A 170 14.60 9.96 9.60
C TRP A 170 15.82 10.76 10.08
N GLN A 171 16.19 11.82 9.36
CA GLN A 171 17.28 12.70 9.76
C GLN A 171 16.98 13.44 11.08
N CYS A 172 15.74 13.93 11.26
CA CYS A 172 15.36 14.71 12.42
C CYS A 172 15.11 13.87 13.68
N HIS A 173 14.44 12.72 13.54
CA HIS A 173 13.97 11.92 14.69
C HIS A 173 14.90 10.77 15.06
N PHE A 174 15.60 10.19 14.08
CA PHE A 174 16.54 9.08 14.30
C PHE A 174 18.00 9.52 14.24
N ALA A 175 18.26 10.81 14.02
CA ALA A 175 19.61 11.33 13.80
C ALA A 175 20.37 10.58 12.67
N GLY A 176 19.66 10.22 11.59
CA GLY A 176 20.15 9.36 10.52
C GLY A 176 21.36 9.89 9.75
N GLY A 177 21.69 11.19 9.88
CA GLY A 177 22.94 11.80 9.42
C GLY A 177 23.96 12.05 10.54
N GLY A 178 23.72 11.50 11.74
CA GLY A 178 24.45 11.81 12.94
C GLY A 178 23.90 13.06 13.65
N PHE A 179 24.26 13.25 14.92
CA PHE A 179 23.73 14.33 15.77
C PHE A 179 24.03 15.74 15.25
N VAL A 180 24.96 15.89 14.32
CA VAL A 180 25.31 17.18 13.70
C VAL A 180 24.21 17.68 12.75
N GLY A 181 23.34 16.78 12.26
CA GLY A 181 22.25 17.09 11.34
C GLY A 181 20.97 17.61 11.96
N ILE A 182 20.82 17.56 13.29
CA ILE A 182 19.58 17.92 13.98
C ILE A 182 19.44 19.44 14.08
N GLU A 183 18.34 19.99 13.58
CA GLU A 183 17.97 21.40 13.82
C GLU A 183 17.58 21.59 15.28
N SER A 184 18.29 22.45 15.97
CA SER A 184 17.93 22.92 17.30
C SER A 184 17.61 24.41 17.26
N GLY A 185 16.32 24.76 17.24
CA GLY A 185 15.85 26.15 17.40
C GLY A 185 16.17 27.09 16.23
N ASP A 186 16.24 28.40 16.49
CA ASP A 186 16.39 29.51 15.54
C ASP A 186 17.69 29.55 14.69
N ASN A 187 18.56 28.58 14.81
CA ASN A 187 19.80 28.51 14.05
C ASN A 187 19.56 27.95 12.67
N ARG A 188 19.57 28.80 11.64
CA ARG A 188 19.63 28.37 10.23
C ARG A 188 20.87 27.51 10.02
N MET A 189 20.67 26.31 9.46
CA MET A 189 21.79 25.46 9.08
C MET A 189 22.71 26.19 8.10
N SER A 190 24.03 25.98 8.23
CA SER A 190 24.96 26.45 7.23
C SER A 190 24.74 25.70 5.90
N GLU A 191 25.06 26.35 4.76
CA GLU A 191 24.96 25.74 3.44
C GLU A 191 25.74 24.42 3.35
N GLN A 192 26.87 24.32 4.02
CA GLN A 192 27.68 23.09 4.08
C GLN A 192 26.93 21.96 4.79
N ARG A 193 26.21 22.26 5.89
CA ARG A 193 25.42 21.26 6.61
C ARG A 193 24.22 20.81 5.81
N LEU A 194 23.54 21.71 5.14
CA LEU A 194 22.45 21.38 4.24
C LEU A 194 22.93 20.44 3.12
N SER A 195 24.03 20.80 2.45
CA SER A 195 24.62 19.98 1.40
C SER A 195 25.05 18.59 1.90
N TYR A 196 25.60 18.51 3.11
CA TYR A 196 25.99 17.24 3.73
C TYR A 196 24.76 16.36 4.03
N ASN A 197 23.72 16.94 4.63
CA ASN A 197 22.48 16.22 4.92
C ASN A 197 21.79 15.72 3.66
N GLU A 198 21.73 16.53 2.60
CA GLU A 198 21.19 16.14 1.31
C GLU A 198 21.99 14.99 0.67
N ALA A 199 23.31 15.02 0.77
CA ALA A 199 24.14 13.92 0.26
C ALA A 199 23.90 12.59 0.99
N ILE A 200 23.77 12.62 2.33
CA ILE A 200 23.43 11.44 3.13
C ILE A 200 22.03 10.91 2.78
N LYS A 201 21.04 11.81 2.72
CA LYS A 201 19.66 11.50 2.36
C LYS A 201 19.60 10.81 1.00
N SER A 202 20.24 11.41 -0.02
CA SER A 202 20.29 10.85 -1.37
C SER A 202 20.96 9.47 -1.42
N ALA A 203 22.09 9.30 -0.72
CA ALA A 203 22.79 8.02 -0.65
C ALA A 203 21.93 6.93 0.03
N LYS A 204 21.20 7.29 1.09
CA LYS A 204 20.31 6.36 1.81
C LYS A 204 19.09 5.99 0.97
N LEU A 205 18.47 6.93 0.28
CA LEU A 205 17.37 6.66 -0.66
C LEU A 205 17.80 5.68 -1.76
N GLU A 206 18.99 5.86 -2.32
CA GLU A 206 19.52 4.94 -3.33
C GLU A 206 19.80 3.54 -2.76
N GLU A 207 20.29 3.43 -1.52
CA GLU A 207 20.47 2.16 -0.82
C GLU A 207 19.13 1.43 -0.64
N LEU A 208 18.09 2.16 -0.15
CA LEU A 208 16.76 1.59 0.09
C LEU A 208 16.04 1.21 -1.22
N TYR A 209 16.21 2.01 -2.28
CA TYR A 209 15.73 1.65 -3.61
C TYR A 209 16.36 0.35 -4.13
N ARG A 210 17.68 0.21 -3.98
CA ARG A 210 18.38 -1.04 -4.36
C ARG A 210 17.92 -2.23 -3.50
N ARG A 211 17.62 -2.01 -2.23
CA ARG A 211 17.05 -3.03 -1.34
C ARG A 211 15.67 -3.47 -1.84
N ALA A 212 14.77 -2.53 -2.17
CA ALA A 212 13.47 -2.84 -2.76
C ALA A 212 13.61 -3.62 -4.08
N TYR A 213 14.47 -3.16 -4.98
CA TYR A 213 14.75 -3.85 -6.25
C TYR A 213 15.25 -5.28 -6.04
N LYS A 214 16.17 -5.50 -5.10
CA LYS A 214 16.68 -6.83 -4.77
C LYS A 214 15.60 -7.75 -4.20
N ILE A 215 14.74 -7.24 -3.33
CA ILE A 215 13.59 -7.99 -2.80
C ILE A 215 12.69 -8.43 -3.94
N LEU A 216 12.30 -7.52 -4.83
CA LEU A 216 11.43 -7.82 -5.97
C LEU A 216 12.08 -8.79 -6.97
N HIS A 217 13.37 -8.62 -7.24
CA HIS A 217 14.10 -9.52 -8.12
C HIS A 217 14.10 -10.97 -7.58
N ASN A 218 14.30 -11.13 -6.28
CA ASN A 218 14.30 -12.44 -5.63
C ASN A 218 12.90 -13.06 -5.48
N ASN A 219 11.85 -12.23 -5.55
CA ASN A 219 10.44 -12.65 -5.43
C ASN A 219 9.66 -12.33 -6.71
N LYS A 220 10.30 -12.46 -7.88
CA LYS A 220 9.71 -12.07 -9.16
C LYS A 220 8.45 -12.88 -9.50
N GLU A 221 8.40 -14.15 -9.16
CA GLU A 221 7.22 -15.00 -9.39
C GLU A 221 6.04 -14.51 -8.57
N PHE A 222 6.27 -14.17 -7.30
CA PHE A 222 5.23 -13.59 -6.44
C PHE A 222 4.76 -12.22 -6.97
N LEU A 223 5.68 -11.36 -7.44
CA LEU A 223 5.33 -10.08 -8.06
C LEU A 223 4.40 -10.25 -9.27
N LEU A 224 4.73 -11.17 -10.18
CA LEU A 224 3.93 -11.42 -11.37
C LEU A 224 2.57 -12.08 -11.04
N ALA A 225 2.53 -12.94 -10.03
CA ALA A 225 1.28 -13.56 -9.58
C ALA A 225 0.33 -12.53 -8.93
N VAL A 226 0.86 -11.60 -8.11
CA VAL A 226 0.07 -10.49 -7.55
C VAL A 226 -0.41 -9.54 -8.66
N GLN A 227 0.47 -9.18 -9.61
CA GLN A 227 0.07 -8.39 -10.78
C GLN A 227 -1.09 -9.04 -11.53
N HIS A 228 -1.00 -10.36 -11.82
CA HIS A 228 -2.05 -11.08 -12.51
C HIS A 228 -3.38 -11.05 -11.73
N GLY A 229 -3.33 -11.30 -10.42
CA GLY A 229 -4.51 -11.21 -9.56
C GLY A 229 -5.14 -9.81 -9.57
N LEU A 230 -4.33 -8.74 -9.61
CA LEU A 230 -4.83 -7.36 -9.72
C LEU A 230 -5.47 -7.07 -11.08
N LEU A 231 -4.95 -7.63 -12.16
CA LEU A 231 -5.54 -7.48 -13.49
C LEU A 231 -6.86 -8.25 -13.63
N GLU A 232 -7.02 -9.35 -12.91
CA GLU A 232 -8.23 -10.19 -12.94
C GLU A 232 -9.33 -9.66 -12.00
N HIS A 233 -8.96 -9.23 -10.79
CA HIS A 233 -9.91 -8.89 -9.72
C HIS A 233 -9.92 -7.41 -9.35
N GLU A 234 -9.06 -6.57 -9.94
CA GLU A 234 -8.84 -5.14 -9.64
C GLU A 234 -8.40 -4.87 -8.21
N THR A 235 -8.79 -5.69 -7.24
CA THR A 235 -8.52 -5.50 -5.81
C THR A 235 -8.25 -6.85 -5.14
N LEU A 236 -7.20 -6.89 -4.33
CA LEU A 236 -6.83 -8.05 -3.52
C LEU A 236 -6.79 -7.66 -2.06
N LEU A 237 -7.33 -8.52 -1.20
CA LEU A 237 -7.26 -8.40 0.25
C LEU A 237 -6.10 -9.25 0.80
N ASN A 238 -5.82 -9.12 2.10
CA ASN A 238 -4.71 -9.84 2.73
C ASN A 238 -4.77 -11.37 2.54
N SER A 239 -5.97 -11.97 2.63
CA SER A 239 -6.15 -13.41 2.41
C SER A 239 -5.81 -13.86 1.00
N ASP A 240 -6.03 -13.01 -0.01
CA ASP A 240 -5.68 -13.31 -1.40
C ASP A 240 -4.17 -13.27 -1.59
N LEU A 241 -3.50 -12.25 -1.03
CA LEU A 241 -2.04 -12.15 -1.05
C LEU A 241 -1.39 -13.34 -0.37
N ALA A 242 -1.94 -13.82 0.75
CA ALA A 242 -1.46 -15.01 1.45
C ALA A 242 -1.57 -16.26 0.57
N LYS A 243 -2.73 -16.49 -0.07
CA LYS A 243 -2.93 -17.62 -1.00
C LYS A 243 -1.99 -17.56 -2.20
N ILE A 244 -1.84 -16.37 -2.81
CA ILE A 244 -0.91 -16.19 -3.93
C ILE A 244 0.52 -16.51 -3.49
N ARG A 245 0.93 -16.02 -2.32
CA ARG A 245 2.28 -16.28 -1.79
C ARG A 245 2.52 -17.78 -1.56
N GLU A 246 1.57 -18.48 -0.97
CA GLU A 246 1.65 -19.93 -0.76
C GLU A 246 1.78 -20.72 -2.05
N SER A 247 1.18 -20.24 -3.15
CA SER A 247 1.28 -20.87 -4.47
C SER A 247 2.60 -20.66 -5.18
N CYS A 248 3.42 -19.68 -4.71
CA CYS A 248 4.73 -19.34 -5.28
C CYS A 248 5.92 -19.96 -4.53
N ILE A 249 5.67 -20.74 -3.46
CA ILE A 249 6.68 -21.44 -2.66
C ILE A 249 6.70 -22.92 -3.05
#